data_88b7c579919619e692e781a49f6c6801
#
_entry.id   88b7c579919619e692e781a49f6c6801
#
_cell.length_a   1.000
_cell.length_b   1.000
_cell.length_c   1.000
_cell.angle_alpha   90.00
_cell.angle_beta   90.00
_cell.angle_gamma   90.00
#
_symmetry.space_group_name_H-M   'P 1'
#
loop_
_entity.id
_entity.type
_entity.pdbx_description
1 polymer ?
#
loop_
_entity_poly.entity_id
_entity_poly.type
_entity_poly.pdbx_seq_one_letter_code
_entity_poly.pdbx_strand_id
1 'polypeptide(L)'
;MKSSLLLTIAAACAGAEAYWKGFNIGANNPDGSCKSQADWETDFKTIASLPGAFTSVRLYASSDCDTLANAVPAALTTGTTLLVGVWAEDSTHYENEKQALLAAVQQYGHDWIISVSVGSEDLYRGDTDASTLASQINDVRGMMWGLGAGSIEVGHVDTWTAWVDSANTAVIEACDFLGMDGYPYFQDASIKDANDVFWTSVDNVRAVSQGRWVWLTESGWPVSGGNLGPAVPSVANAQTYWWEVMCQTCTF
;
A
#
# COMPACT_ATOMS: atom_id res chain seq x y z
N MET A 1 -4.61 55.61 -31.77
CA MET A 1 -3.82 54.40 -31.59
C MET A 1 -4.17 53.81 -30.21
N LYS A 2 -4.92 52.73 -30.17
CA LYS A 2 -5.32 52.04 -28.90
C LYS A 2 -4.45 50.81 -28.79
N SER A 3 -3.49 50.83 -27.85
CA SER A 3 -2.65 49.67 -27.55
C SER A 3 -3.44 48.71 -26.66
N SER A 4 -3.80 47.53 -27.17
CA SER A 4 -4.37 46.44 -26.40
C SER A 4 -3.25 45.70 -25.67
N LEU A 5 -3.26 45.74 -24.37
CA LEU A 5 -2.37 44.98 -23.50
C LEU A 5 -2.94 43.53 -23.40
N LEU A 6 -2.30 42.58 -24.07
CA LEU A 6 -2.59 41.15 -23.91
C LEU A 6 -1.96 40.70 -22.59
N LEU A 7 -2.84 40.48 -21.61
CA LEU A 7 -2.44 39.86 -20.34
C LEU A 7 -2.38 38.33 -20.56
N THR A 8 -1.17 37.81 -20.71
CA THR A 8 -0.92 36.36 -20.71
C THR A 8 -1.02 35.86 -19.28
N ILE A 9 -2.14 35.24 -18.93
CA ILE A 9 -2.28 34.45 -17.67
C ILE A 9 -1.50 33.17 -17.91
N ALA A 10 -0.29 33.09 -17.37
CA ALA A 10 0.39 31.82 -17.17
C ALA A 10 -0.39 31.05 -16.07
N ALA A 11 -1.22 30.11 -16.48
CA ALA A 11 -1.76 29.10 -15.57
C ALA A 11 -0.57 28.28 -15.07
N ALA A 12 -0.12 28.55 -13.85
CA ALA A 12 0.71 27.62 -13.12
C ALA A 12 -0.14 26.38 -12.91
N CYS A 13 0.10 25.32 -13.71
CA CYS A 13 -0.31 23.98 -13.33
C CYS A 13 0.46 23.66 -12.03
N ALA A 14 -0.16 23.90 -10.88
CA ALA A 14 0.22 23.21 -9.67
C ALA A 14 0.11 21.73 -10.05
N GLY A 15 1.24 21.01 -10.04
CA GLY A 15 1.25 19.58 -10.30
C GLY A 15 0.21 18.96 -9.40
N ALA A 16 -0.83 18.35 -9.97
CA ALA A 16 -1.70 17.47 -9.22
C ALA A 16 -0.79 16.37 -8.68
N GLU A 17 -0.60 16.33 -7.38
CA GLU A 17 0.08 15.20 -6.76
C GLU A 17 -0.69 13.95 -7.18
N ALA A 18 0.00 12.99 -7.78
CA ALA A 18 -0.64 11.78 -8.28
C ALA A 18 -0.99 10.91 -7.07
N TYR A 19 -2.26 10.94 -6.66
CA TYR A 19 -2.76 10.03 -5.64
C TYR A 19 -2.98 8.66 -6.27
N TRP A 20 -2.31 7.65 -5.74
CA TRP A 20 -2.53 6.27 -6.14
C TRP A 20 -3.79 5.73 -5.47
N LYS A 21 -4.69 5.17 -6.28
CA LYS A 21 -5.91 4.51 -5.81
C LYS A 21 -5.93 3.08 -6.28
N GLY A 22 -6.10 2.16 -5.35
CA GLY A 22 -6.05 0.74 -5.67
C GLY A 22 -6.68 -0.14 -4.62
N PHE A 23 -6.45 -1.43 -4.80
CA PHE A 23 -6.86 -2.48 -3.89
C PHE A 23 -5.68 -3.38 -3.55
N ASN A 24 -5.76 -4.03 -2.40
CA ASN A 24 -4.84 -5.10 -2.05
C ASN A 24 -5.34 -6.41 -2.65
N ILE A 25 -4.44 -7.18 -3.27
CA ILE A 25 -4.78 -8.49 -3.84
C ILE A 25 -3.77 -9.53 -3.37
N GLY A 26 -4.27 -10.63 -2.80
CA GLY A 26 -3.47 -11.79 -2.46
C GLY A 26 -3.14 -12.66 -3.67
N ALA A 27 -2.11 -13.48 -3.54
CA ALA A 27 -1.59 -14.34 -4.61
C ALA A 27 -2.46 -15.56 -4.95
N ASN A 28 -3.46 -15.86 -4.11
CA ASN A 28 -4.29 -17.05 -4.25
C ASN A 28 -5.67 -16.73 -4.80
N ASN A 29 -6.20 -17.66 -5.56
CA ASN A 29 -7.61 -17.73 -5.93
C ASN A 29 -8.48 -18.15 -4.72
N PRO A 30 -9.82 -17.98 -4.78
CA PRO A 30 -10.71 -18.38 -3.69
C PRO A 30 -10.68 -19.89 -3.34
N ASP A 31 -10.23 -20.73 -4.26
CA ASP A 31 -10.06 -22.17 -4.05
C ASP A 31 -8.69 -22.54 -3.45
N GLY A 32 -7.84 -21.54 -3.18
CA GLY A 32 -6.51 -21.69 -2.61
C GLY A 32 -5.39 -21.93 -3.65
N SER A 33 -5.72 -22.07 -4.93
CA SER A 33 -4.70 -22.20 -5.98
C SER A 33 -3.96 -20.89 -6.21
N CYS A 34 -2.72 -20.97 -6.67
CA CYS A 34 -1.96 -19.79 -7.07
C CYS A 34 -2.55 -19.14 -8.33
N LYS A 35 -2.57 -17.81 -8.35
CA LYS A 35 -3.03 -17.04 -9.51
C LYS A 35 -2.06 -17.18 -10.69
N SER A 36 -2.58 -17.54 -11.85
CA SER A 36 -1.87 -17.42 -13.13
C SER A 36 -1.85 -15.97 -13.62
N GLN A 37 -1.06 -15.67 -14.66
CA GLN A 37 -1.10 -14.37 -15.33
C GLN A 37 -2.53 -13.99 -15.78
N ALA A 38 -3.31 -14.94 -16.29
CA ALA A 38 -4.69 -14.70 -16.74
C ALA A 38 -5.63 -14.33 -15.59
N ASP A 39 -5.43 -14.91 -14.41
CA ASP A 39 -6.19 -14.55 -13.20
C ASP A 39 -5.86 -13.13 -12.77
N TRP A 40 -4.58 -12.76 -12.73
CA TRP A 40 -4.14 -11.40 -12.45
C TRP A 40 -4.70 -10.38 -13.44
N GLU A 41 -4.66 -10.68 -14.75
CA GLU A 41 -5.26 -9.79 -15.75
C GLU A 41 -6.77 -9.60 -15.54
N THR A 42 -7.47 -10.66 -15.13
CA THR A 42 -8.90 -10.59 -14.83
C THR A 42 -9.19 -9.69 -13.64
N ASP A 43 -8.42 -9.85 -12.56
CA ASP A 43 -8.54 -9.02 -11.37
C ASP A 43 -8.23 -7.55 -11.69
N PHE A 44 -7.14 -7.25 -12.39
CA PHE A 44 -6.75 -5.88 -12.75
C PHE A 44 -7.79 -5.21 -13.66
N LYS A 45 -8.32 -5.91 -14.66
CA LYS A 45 -9.42 -5.42 -15.51
C LYS A 45 -10.69 -5.16 -14.70
N THR A 46 -10.98 -6.03 -13.74
CA THR A 46 -12.14 -5.87 -12.84
C THR A 46 -12.02 -4.59 -12.03
N ILE A 47 -10.86 -4.39 -11.38
CA ILE A 47 -10.59 -3.17 -10.58
C ILE A 47 -10.66 -1.92 -11.45
N ALA A 48 -10.03 -1.93 -12.62
CA ALA A 48 -10.03 -0.79 -13.53
C ALA A 48 -11.45 -0.44 -14.05
N SER A 49 -12.38 -1.41 -14.05
CA SER A 49 -13.79 -1.20 -14.45
C SER A 49 -14.64 -0.56 -13.36
N LEU A 50 -14.17 -0.51 -12.11
CA LEU A 50 -14.90 0.07 -11.00
C LEU A 50 -14.97 1.59 -11.12
N PRO A 51 -16.08 2.23 -10.73
CA PRO A 51 -16.15 3.68 -10.65
C PRO A 51 -15.17 4.20 -9.60
N GLY A 52 -14.30 5.15 -9.95
CA GLY A 52 -13.32 5.73 -9.04
C GLY A 52 -11.89 5.79 -9.58
N ALA A 53 -11.67 5.30 -10.82
CA ALA A 53 -10.36 5.32 -11.50
C ALA A 53 -9.26 4.59 -10.69
N PHE A 54 -9.53 3.36 -10.28
CA PHE A 54 -8.55 2.51 -9.60
C PHE A 54 -7.56 1.95 -10.62
N THR A 55 -6.30 2.36 -10.54
CA THR A 55 -5.26 2.00 -11.50
C THR A 55 -4.07 1.28 -10.88
N SER A 56 -4.13 1.04 -9.57
CA SER A 56 -3.03 0.42 -8.85
C SER A 56 -3.48 -0.74 -7.97
N VAL A 57 -2.54 -1.63 -7.68
CA VAL A 57 -2.73 -2.79 -6.80
C VAL A 57 -1.55 -2.91 -5.85
N ARG A 58 -1.83 -3.19 -4.57
CA ARG A 58 -0.80 -3.60 -3.62
C ARG A 58 -0.73 -5.12 -3.59
N LEU A 59 0.48 -5.63 -3.67
CA LEU A 59 0.85 -7.04 -3.50
C LEU A 59 1.53 -7.22 -2.13
N TYR A 60 1.30 -8.37 -1.48
CA TYR A 60 1.88 -8.66 -0.16
C TYR A 60 3.27 -9.30 -0.26
N ALA A 61 3.49 -10.12 -1.27
CA ALA A 61 4.69 -10.89 -1.48
C ALA A 61 5.11 -10.90 -2.96
N SER A 62 6.37 -11.14 -3.22
CA SER A 62 6.96 -11.17 -4.56
C SER A 62 7.17 -12.58 -5.09
N SER A 63 7.64 -13.50 -4.24
CA SER A 63 7.97 -14.88 -4.62
C SER A 63 6.84 -15.88 -4.42
N ASP A 64 6.00 -15.67 -3.40
CA ASP A 64 4.89 -16.59 -3.09
C ASP A 64 3.98 -16.78 -4.30
N CYS A 65 3.67 -18.03 -4.60
CA CYS A 65 2.86 -18.35 -5.79
C CYS A 65 3.41 -17.78 -7.12
N ASP A 66 4.72 -17.56 -7.22
CA ASP A 66 5.33 -16.90 -8.38
C ASP A 66 4.67 -15.55 -8.70
N THR A 67 4.32 -14.79 -7.65
CA THR A 67 3.49 -13.57 -7.77
C THR A 67 4.04 -12.61 -8.81
N LEU A 68 5.27 -12.14 -8.71
CA LEU A 68 5.80 -11.18 -9.68
C LEU A 68 5.97 -11.77 -11.07
N ALA A 69 6.31 -13.04 -11.19
CA ALA A 69 6.43 -13.71 -12.50
C ALA A 69 5.09 -13.71 -13.28
N ASN A 70 3.96 -13.74 -12.58
CA ASN A 70 2.62 -13.73 -13.16
C ASN A 70 1.98 -12.34 -13.16
N ALA A 71 2.10 -11.58 -12.08
CA ALA A 71 1.44 -10.27 -11.93
C ALA A 71 2.08 -9.17 -12.78
N VAL A 72 3.41 -9.17 -12.97
CA VAL A 72 4.07 -8.10 -13.73
C VAL A 72 3.68 -8.11 -15.21
N PRO A 73 3.73 -9.23 -15.96
CA PRO A 73 3.25 -9.25 -17.33
C PRO A 73 1.74 -8.90 -17.45
N ALA A 74 0.93 -9.30 -16.45
CA ALA A 74 -0.47 -8.91 -16.37
C ALA A 74 -0.63 -7.39 -16.17
N ALA A 75 0.17 -6.79 -15.29
CA ALA A 75 0.16 -5.35 -15.03
C ALA A 75 0.55 -4.55 -16.28
N LEU A 76 1.59 -4.96 -16.98
CA LEU A 76 2.03 -4.35 -18.24
C LEU A 76 0.95 -4.44 -19.33
N THR A 77 0.24 -5.58 -19.40
CA THR A 77 -0.85 -5.78 -20.37
C THR A 77 -2.06 -4.90 -20.08
N THR A 78 -2.36 -4.66 -18.82
CA THR A 78 -3.57 -3.93 -18.38
C THR A 78 -3.34 -2.45 -18.08
N GLY A 79 -2.08 -2.00 -18.01
CA GLY A 79 -1.72 -0.64 -17.59
C GLY A 79 -1.88 -0.43 -16.09
N THR A 80 -1.88 -1.50 -15.29
CA THR A 80 -1.95 -1.43 -13.83
C THR A 80 -0.56 -1.18 -13.27
N THR A 81 -0.46 -0.37 -12.21
CA THR A 81 0.79 -0.16 -11.46
C THR A 81 0.74 -0.86 -10.11
N LEU A 82 1.91 -1.24 -9.59
CA LEU A 82 2.00 -2.10 -8.42
C LEU A 82 2.75 -1.43 -7.26
N LEU A 83 2.16 -1.45 -6.06
CA LEU A 83 2.88 -1.34 -4.80
C LEU A 83 3.34 -2.75 -4.43
N VAL A 84 4.63 -2.99 -4.57
CA VAL A 84 5.21 -4.33 -4.46
C VAL A 84 5.51 -4.67 -3.01
N GLY A 85 5.10 -5.86 -2.56
CA GLY A 85 5.49 -6.41 -1.26
C GLY A 85 6.72 -7.31 -1.38
N VAL A 86 7.64 -7.16 -0.43
CA VAL A 86 8.76 -8.06 -0.15
C VAL A 86 8.57 -8.59 1.27
N TRP A 87 8.08 -9.82 1.40
CA TRP A 87 7.78 -10.39 2.72
C TRP A 87 9.06 -10.59 3.55
N ALA A 88 9.04 -10.21 4.82
CA ALA A 88 10.28 -10.02 5.60
C ALA A 88 10.42 -10.95 6.83
N GLU A 89 9.52 -11.94 7.00
CA GLU A 89 9.38 -12.72 8.22
C GLU A 89 10.62 -13.55 8.57
N ASP A 90 11.17 -14.34 7.64
CA ASP A 90 12.40 -15.10 7.85
C ASP A 90 13.45 -14.82 6.78
N SER A 91 14.73 -15.06 7.12
CA SER A 91 15.85 -14.68 6.25
C SER A 91 15.87 -15.42 4.92
N THR A 92 15.40 -16.66 4.86
CA THR A 92 15.39 -17.45 3.63
C THR A 92 14.26 -17.00 2.73
N HIS A 93 13.08 -16.80 3.29
CA HIS A 93 11.92 -16.29 2.57
C HIS A 93 12.18 -14.86 2.07
N TYR A 94 12.69 -13.98 2.94
CA TYR A 94 13.09 -12.62 2.56
C TYR A 94 14.06 -12.59 1.37
N GLU A 95 15.08 -13.47 1.34
CA GLU A 95 16.01 -13.52 0.22
C GLU A 95 15.32 -14.00 -1.07
N ASN A 96 14.41 -14.97 -1.01
CA ASN A 96 13.62 -15.39 -2.17
C ASN A 96 12.75 -14.25 -2.71
N GLU A 97 12.12 -13.50 -1.82
CA GLU A 97 11.31 -12.32 -2.14
C GLU A 97 12.14 -11.26 -2.90
N LYS A 98 13.33 -10.94 -2.38
CA LYS A 98 14.27 -10.04 -3.05
C LYS A 98 14.69 -10.54 -4.42
N GLN A 99 14.99 -11.83 -4.55
CA GLN A 99 15.39 -12.43 -5.83
C GLN A 99 14.25 -12.37 -6.85
N ALA A 100 13.00 -12.56 -6.42
CA ALA A 100 11.84 -12.41 -7.29
C ALA A 100 11.70 -10.98 -7.80
N LEU A 101 11.85 -9.98 -6.92
CA LEU A 101 11.83 -8.57 -7.30
C LEU A 101 13.01 -8.21 -8.22
N LEU A 102 14.22 -8.66 -7.89
CA LEU A 102 15.42 -8.46 -8.73
C LEU A 102 15.19 -8.97 -10.15
N ALA A 103 14.72 -10.22 -10.27
CA ALA A 103 14.47 -10.86 -11.57
C ALA A 103 13.39 -10.10 -12.36
N ALA A 104 12.31 -9.69 -11.72
CA ALA A 104 11.24 -8.93 -12.37
C ALA A 104 11.73 -7.57 -12.89
N VAL A 105 12.50 -6.83 -12.11
CA VAL A 105 13.07 -5.54 -12.54
C VAL A 105 14.09 -5.72 -13.67
N GLN A 106 14.94 -6.74 -13.60
CA GLN A 106 15.90 -7.06 -14.69
C GLN A 106 15.20 -7.42 -16.00
N GLN A 107 14.07 -8.11 -15.93
CA GLN A 107 13.34 -8.56 -17.10
C GLN A 107 12.42 -7.47 -17.70
N TYR A 108 11.75 -6.69 -16.88
CA TYR A 108 10.65 -5.82 -17.29
C TYR A 108 10.90 -4.31 -17.05
N GLY A 109 12.07 -3.95 -16.51
CA GLY A 109 12.30 -2.57 -16.04
C GLY A 109 11.50 -2.29 -14.76
N HIS A 110 11.29 -1.01 -14.44
CA HIS A 110 10.67 -0.61 -13.16
C HIS A 110 9.47 0.34 -13.30
N ASP A 111 9.02 0.67 -14.52
CA ASP A 111 7.93 1.63 -14.76
C ASP A 111 6.56 1.16 -14.24
N TRP A 112 6.42 -0.13 -13.95
CA TRP A 112 5.23 -0.73 -13.38
C TRP A 112 5.19 -0.65 -11.84
N ILE A 113 6.27 -0.22 -11.19
CA ILE A 113 6.40 -0.11 -9.73
C ILE A 113 6.02 1.30 -9.28
N ILE A 114 5.10 1.41 -8.35
CA ILE A 114 4.81 2.65 -7.62
C ILE A 114 5.84 2.85 -6.52
N SER A 115 5.96 1.87 -5.65
CA SER A 115 6.85 1.83 -4.50
C SER A 115 7.03 0.37 -4.06
N VAL A 116 7.99 0.12 -3.16
CA VAL A 116 8.23 -1.21 -2.58
C VAL A 116 8.00 -1.14 -1.08
N SER A 117 7.20 -2.07 -0.54
CA SER A 117 7.02 -2.28 0.90
C SER A 117 7.78 -3.52 1.34
N VAL A 118 8.67 -3.36 2.31
CA VAL A 118 9.41 -4.48 2.92
C VAL A 118 8.69 -4.87 4.20
N GLY A 119 8.15 -6.09 4.22
CA GLY A 119 7.28 -6.57 5.30
C GLY A 119 5.85 -6.02 5.27
N SER A 120 5.01 -6.60 6.10
CA SER A 120 3.63 -6.20 6.34
C SER A 120 3.21 -6.63 7.75
N GLU A 121 3.00 -5.67 8.63
CA GLU A 121 2.64 -5.86 10.05
C GLU A 121 3.65 -6.66 10.89
N ASP A 122 4.91 -6.70 10.47
CA ASP A 122 5.96 -7.48 11.14
C ASP A 122 6.24 -6.99 12.56
N LEU A 123 6.18 -5.67 12.78
CA LEU A 123 6.38 -5.08 14.11
C LEU A 123 5.18 -5.35 15.02
N TYR A 124 3.96 -5.23 14.47
CA TYR A 124 2.73 -5.51 15.21
C TYR A 124 2.65 -6.97 15.65
N ARG A 125 3.00 -7.91 14.78
CA ARG A 125 2.99 -9.34 15.09
C ARG A 125 4.22 -9.79 15.89
N GLY A 126 5.28 -8.98 15.90
CA GLY A 126 6.55 -9.33 16.53
C GLY A 126 7.34 -10.38 15.73
N ASP A 127 7.15 -10.44 14.41
CA ASP A 127 7.82 -11.38 13.52
C ASP A 127 9.30 -11.02 13.34
N THR A 128 9.64 -9.71 13.41
CA THR A 128 11.02 -9.21 13.40
C THR A 128 11.19 -8.00 14.30
N ASP A 129 12.42 -7.72 14.71
CA ASP A 129 12.73 -6.51 15.47
C ASP A 129 12.97 -5.30 14.55
N ALA A 130 12.81 -4.09 15.13
CA ALA A 130 12.93 -2.84 14.39
C ALA A 130 14.30 -2.64 13.72
N SER A 131 15.40 -3.13 14.31
CA SER A 131 16.73 -2.99 13.74
C SER A 131 16.96 -3.90 12.54
N THR A 132 16.44 -5.11 12.60
CA THR A 132 16.47 -6.07 11.50
C THR A 132 15.64 -5.58 10.33
N LEU A 133 14.40 -5.14 10.58
CA LEU A 133 13.51 -4.63 9.54
C LEU A 133 14.08 -3.36 8.87
N ALA A 134 14.63 -2.43 9.65
CA ALA A 134 15.31 -1.24 9.12
C ALA A 134 16.49 -1.61 8.20
N SER A 135 17.24 -2.65 8.57
CA SER A 135 18.34 -3.18 7.74
C SER A 135 17.83 -3.81 6.43
N GLN A 136 16.72 -4.55 6.46
CA GLN A 136 16.09 -5.15 5.28
C GLN A 136 15.54 -4.08 4.33
N ILE A 137 14.93 -3.01 4.84
CA ILE A 137 14.47 -1.86 4.04
C ILE A 137 15.65 -1.21 3.30
N ASN A 138 16.75 -0.96 4.00
CA ASN A 138 17.95 -0.38 3.41
C ASN A 138 18.62 -1.32 2.39
N ASP A 139 18.58 -2.62 2.60
CA ASP A 139 19.10 -3.63 1.68
C ASP A 139 18.30 -3.67 0.37
N VAL A 140 16.97 -3.71 0.45
CA VAL A 140 16.10 -3.62 -0.74
C VAL A 140 16.31 -2.29 -1.47
N ARG A 141 16.40 -1.17 -0.75
CA ARG A 141 16.71 0.13 -1.36
C ARG A 141 18.05 0.10 -2.11
N GLY A 142 19.08 -0.49 -1.51
CA GLY A 142 20.40 -0.65 -2.13
C GLY A 142 20.34 -1.50 -3.40
N MET A 143 19.57 -2.58 -3.40
CA MET A 143 19.31 -3.41 -4.57
C MET A 143 18.63 -2.61 -5.68
N MET A 144 17.56 -1.86 -5.38
CA MET A 144 16.85 -1.02 -6.36
C MET A 144 17.75 0.05 -6.96
N TRP A 145 18.59 0.69 -6.15
CA TRP A 145 19.62 1.62 -6.63
C TRP A 145 20.59 0.96 -7.61
N GLY A 146 21.07 -0.23 -7.30
CA GLY A 146 21.97 -1.03 -8.16
C GLY A 146 21.34 -1.40 -9.50
N LEU A 147 20.02 -1.45 -9.58
CA LEU A 147 19.25 -1.73 -10.80
C LEU A 147 18.90 -0.46 -11.60
N GLY A 148 19.33 0.71 -11.17
CA GLY A 148 18.96 1.98 -11.81
C GLY A 148 17.54 2.46 -11.46
N ALA A 149 16.89 1.81 -10.50
CA ALA A 149 15.53 2.11 -10.02
C ALA A 149 15.53 2.92 -8.70
N GLY A 150 16.57 3.72 -8.48
CA GLY A 150 16.77 4.47 -7.23
C GLY A 150 15.76 5.60 -6.96
N SER A 151 14.89 5.89 -7.92
CA SER A 151 13.75 6.81 -7.72
C SER A 151 12.52 6.15 -7.12
N ILE A 152 12.50 4.80 -7.03
CA ILE A 152 11.39 4.05 -6.42
C ILE A 152 11.55 4.13 -4.90
N GLU A 153 10.54 4.65 -4.23
CA GLU A 153 10.49 4.73 -2.78
C GLU A 153 10.38 3.34 -2.14
N VAL A 154 11.12 3.12 -1.05
CA VAL A 154 11.09 1.88 -0.27
C VAL A 154 10.68 2.20 1.15
N GLY A 155 9.61 1.55 1.62
CA GLY A 155 9.06 1.74 2.96
C GLY A 155 8.61 0.43 3.58
N HIS A 156 7.77 0.55 4.58
CA HIS A 156 7.15 -0.56 5.31
C HIS A 156 5.67 -0.30 5.54
N VAL A 157 4.89 -1.35 5.67
CA VAL A 157 3.46 -1.30 5.99
C VAL A 157 3.24 -1.95 7.35
N ASP A 158 2.63 -1.20 8.28
CA ASP A 158 2.29 -1.73 9.59
C ASP A 158 1.04 -1.06 10.17
N THR A 159 0.55 -1.59 11.28
CA THR A 159 -0.57 -1.01 11.99
C THR A 159 -0.22 0.38 12.53
N TRP A 160 -1.24 1.23 12.68
CA TRP A 160 -1.02 2.53 13.28
C TRP A 160 -0.43 2.44 14.70
N THR A 161 -0.75 1.37 15.45
CA THR A 161 -0.25 1.14 16.80
C THR A 161 1.23 0.82 16.83
N ALA A 162 1.74 0.08 15.84
CA ALA A 162 3.16 -0.19 15.69
C ALA A 162 3.94 1.08 15.33
N TRP A 163 3.39 1.93 14.47
CA TRP A 163 4.04 3.19 14.08
C TRP A 163 4.23 4.17 15.23
N VAL A 164 3.27 4.25 16.16
CA VAL A 164 3.37 5.18 17.31
C VAL A 164 4.20 4.65 18.47
N ASP A 165 4.63 3.39 18.42
CA ASP A 165 5.57 2.85 19.41
C ASP A 165 6.97 3.40 19.14
N SER A 166 7.52 4.13 20.11
CA SER A 166 8.85 4.72 20.01
C SER A 166 9.99 3.69 19.84
N ALA A 167 9.77 2.42 20.20
CA ALA A 167 10.71 1.34 19.94
C ALA A 167 10.95 1.10 18.44
N ASN A 168 10.01 1.50 17.60
CA ASN A 168 10.03 1.31 16.15
C ASN A 168 10.59 2.52 15.36
N THR A 169 11.12 3.55 16.04
CA THR A 169 11.64 4.77 15.41
C THR A 169 12.69 4.48 14.33
N ALA A 170 13.54 3.46 14.51
CA ALA A 170 14.56 3.08 13.52
C ALA A 170 13.95 2.65 12.18
N VAL A 171 12.76 2.04 12.18
CA VAL A 171 12.05 1.68 10.96
C VAL A 171 11.48 2.92 10.28
N ILE A 172 10.90 3.85 11.04
CA ILE A 172 10.47 5.15 10.51
C ILE A 172 11.64 5.84 9.80
N GLU A 173 12.80 5.89 10.41
CA GLU A 173 14.01 6.53 9.85
C GLU A 173 14.52 5.82 8.59
N ALA A 174 14.33 4.51 8.48
CA ALA A 174 14.74 3.73 7.32
C ALA A 174 13.77 3.86 6.14
N CYS A 175 12.52 4.25 6.35
CA CYS A 175 11.47 4.33 5.34
C CYS A 175 11.53 5.63 4.52
N ASP A 176 11.15 5.56 3.23
CA ASP A 176 10.85 6.73 2.40
C ASP A 176 9.36 7.12 2.54
N PHE A 177 8.47 6.16 2.76
CA PHE A 177 7.05 6.34 3.10
C PHE A 177 6.64 5.38 4.22
N LEU A 178 5.55 5.68 4.91
CA LEU A 178 4.95 4.80 5.93
C LEU A 178 3.60 4.30 5.39
N GLY A 179 3.46 2.99 5.22
CA GLY A 179 2.16 2.37 4.96
C GLY A 179 1.42 2.16 6.29
N MET A 180 0.21 2.67 6.39
CA MET A 180 -0.60 2.60 7.59
C MET A 180 -1.80 1.69 7.40
N ASP A 181 -1.91 0.67 8.24
CA ASP A 181 -3.07 -0.18 8.37
C ASP A 181 -3.90 0.27 9.58
N GLY A 182 -5.15 0.59 9.33
CA GLY A 182 -6.05 1.12 10.33
C GLY A 182 -7.47 0.56 10.23
N TYR A 183 -7.86 -0.23 11.22
CA TYR A 183 -9.16 -0.90 11.26
C TYR A 183 -9.94 -0.52 12.52
N PRO A 184 -10.83 0.48 12.48
CA PRO A 184 -11.66 0.85 13.63
C PRO A 184 -12.48 -0.30 14.21
N TYR A 185 -12.83 -1.29 13.38
CA TYR A 185 -13.49 -2.51 13.85
C TYR A 185 -12.68 -3.24 14.93
N PHE A 186 -11.37 -3.40 14.72
CA PHE A 186 -10.47 -4.02 15.70
C PHE A 186 -10.09 -3.12 16.88
N GLN A 187 -10.56 -1.87 16.86
CA GLN A 187 -10.44 -0.93 17.98
C GLN A 187 -11.74 -0.78 18.76
N ASP A 188 -12.64 -1.77 18.65
CA ASP A 188 -13.96 -1.78 19.31
C ASP A 188 -14.82 -0.53 18.99
N ALA A 189 -14.61 0.12 17.87
CA ALA A 189 -15.36 1.31 17.49
C ALA A 189 -16.77 0.93 17.02
N SER A 190 -17.79 1.69 17.43
CA SER A 190 -19.09 1.57 16.77
C SER A 190 -18.98 2.12 15.34
N ILE A 191 -19.87 1.67 14.44
CA ILE A 191 -19.86 2.20 13.06
C ILE A 191 -20.04 3.73 13.02
N LYS A 192 -20.70 4.32 14.00
CA LYS A 192 -20.92 5.77 14.11
C LYS A 192 -19.64 6.54 14.45
N ASP A 193 -18.75 5.90 15.19
CA ASP A 193 -17.50 6.50 15.66
C ASP A 193 -16.31 6.11 14.75
N ALA A 194 -16.54 5.20 13.79
CA ALA A 194 -15.47 4.60 12.99
C ALA A 194 -14.69 5.64 12.17
N ASN A 195 -15.34 6.68 11.66
CA ASN A 195 -14.67 7.76 10.94
C ASN A 195 -13.69 8.53 11.84
N ASP A 196 -14.11 8.94 13.01
CA ASP A 196 -13.28 9.71 13.93
C ASP A 196 -12.12 8.87 14.47
N VAL A 197 -12.36 7.57 14.75
CA VAL A 197 -11.32 6.62 15.18
C VAL A 197 -10.30 6.42 14.07
N PHE A 198 -10.73 6.27 12.83
CA PHE A 198 -9.83 6.09 11.68
C PHE A 198 -8.92 7.32 11.51
N TRP A 199 -9.49 8.52 11.42
CA TRP A 199 -8.70 9.73 11.21
C TRP A 199 -7.81 10.09 12.40
N THR A 200 -8.24 9.78 13.63
CA THR A 200 -7.37 9.88 14.81
C THR A 200 -6.14 8.98 14.67
N SER A 201 -6.31 7.75 14.17
CA SER A 201 -5.20 6.83 13.92
C SER A 201 -4.24 7.38 12.84
N VAL A 202 -4.79 7.94 11.75
CA VAL A 202 -4.00 8.61 10.69
C VAL A 202 -3.18 9.77 11.26
N ASP A 203 -3.80 10.64 12.04
CA ASP A 203 -3.13 11.82 12.60
C ASP A 203 -2.04 11.42 13.62
N ASN A 204 -2.25 10.35 14.37
CA ASN A 204 -1.23 9.80 15.26
C ASN A 204 0.01 9.31 14.49
N VAL A 205 -0.17 8.62 13.34
CA VAL A 205 0.95 8.21 12.50
C VAL A 205 1.64 9.40 11.85
N ARG A 206 0.88 10.37 11.36
CA ARG A 206 1.44 11.63 10.82
C ARG A 206 2.30 12.36 11.83
N ALA A 207 1.90 12.39 13.09
CA ALA A 207 2.65 13.05 14.16
C ALA A 207 4.05 12.46 14.40
N VAL A 208 4.25 11.17 14.11
CA VAL A 208 5.53 10.46 14.27
C VAL A 208 6.26 10.23 12.95
N SER A 209 5.67 10.56 11.80
CA SER A 209 6.20 10.25 10.47
C SER A 209 7.50 10.95 10.11
N GLN A 210 7.92 11.96 10.87
CA GLN A 210 9.11 12.76 10.60
C GLN A 210 9.10 13.41 9.19
N GLY A 211 7.89 13.77 8.71
CA GLY A 211 7.70 14.39 7.40
C GLY A 211 7.62 13.44 6.21
N ARG A 212 7.63 12.13 6.45
CA ARG A 212 7.40 11.12 5.42
C ARG A 212 5.93 11.06 5.03
N TRP A 213 5.68 10.70 3.79
CA TRP A 213 4.31 10.41 3.33
C TRP A 213 3.71 9.25 4.11
N VAL A 214 2.45 9.39 4.51
CA VAL A 214 1.66 8.33 5.14
C VAL A 214 0.65 7.84 4.11
N TRP A 215 0.82 6.60 3.65
CA TRP A 215 -0.09 5.92 2.74
C TRP A 215 -1.10 5.11 3.54
N LEU A 216 -2.36 5.19 3.17
CA LEU A 216 -3.40 4.33 3.72
C LEU A 216 -3.38 3.02 2.96
N THR A 217 -2.72 2.01 3.53
CA THR A 217 -2.45 0.75 2.86
C THR A 217 -3.48 -0.32 3.15
N GLU A 218 -4.12 -0.29 4.32
CA GLU A 218 -5.21 -1.19 4.64
C GLU A 218 -6.24 -0.52 5.53
N SER A 219 -7.51 -0.74 5.18
CA SER A 219 -8.64 -0.45 6.03
C SER A 219 -9.88 -1.20 5.53
N GLY A 220 -10.86 -1.37 6.40
CA GLY A 220 -12.10 -2.03 6.02
C GLY A 220 -13.01 -2.30 7.21
N TRP A 221 -14.19 -2.85 6.89
CA TRP A 221 -15.17 -3.28 7.86
C TRP A 221 -15.75 -4.64 7.46
N PRO A 222 -15.79 -5.65 8.35
CA PRO A 222 -16.24 -6.99 7.98
C PRO A 222 -17.75 -7.03 7.70
N VAL A 223 -18.13 -7.85 6.73
CA VAL A 223 -19.54 -8.05 6.34
C VAL A 223 -20.23 -9.11 7.18
N SER A 224 -19.47 -9.95 7.88
CA SER A 224 -19.98 -11.04 8.77
C SER A 224 -18.91 -11.40 9.80
N GLY A 225 -19.29 -12.12 10.84
CA GLY A 225 -18.41 -12.54 11.92
C GLY A 225 -18.96 -12.18 13.30
N GLY A 226 -18.13 -12.27 14.33
CA GLY A 226 -18.48 -11.89 15.71
C GLY A 226 -18.41 -10.38 15.93
N ASN A 227 -19.18 -9.87 16.88
CA ASN A 227 -19.02 -8.49 17.33
C ASN A 227 -17.73 -8.34 18.16
N LEU A 228 -17.06 -7.21 18.00
CA LEU A 228 -16.02 -6.76 18.93
C LEU A 228 -16.58 -5.55 19.70
N GLY A 229 -17.00 -5.77 20.95
CA GLY A 229 -17.70 -4.72 21.68
C GLY A 229 -18.86 -4.11 20.89
N PRO A 230 -18.89 -2.77 20.68
CA PRO A 230 -19.88 -2.08 19.85
C PRO A 230 -19.64 -2.21 18.35
N ALA A 231 -18.52 -2.76 17.91
CA ALA A 231 -18.23 -2.98 16.49
C ALA A 231 -19.01 -4.22 15.98
N VAL A 232 -19.99 -3.99 15.12
CA VAL A 232 -20.90 -5.01 14.59
C VAL A 232 -20.62 -5.25 13.11
N PRO A 233 -20.18 -6.48 12.71
CA PRO A 233 -20.01 -6.84 11.30
C PRO A 233 -21.37 -6.93 10.61
N SER A 234 -21.51 -6.28 9.47
CA SER A 234 -22.66 -6.43 8.60
C SER A 234 -22.39 -5.79 7.25
N VAL A 235 -23.12 -6.22 6.22
CA VAL A 235 -23.07 -5.59 4.89
C VAL A 235 -23.45 -4.10 4.99
N ALA A 236 -24.45 -3.75 5.79
CA ALA A 236 -24.89 -2.36 5.97
C ALA A 236 -23.79 -1.50 6.60
N ASN A 237 -23.13 -1.99 7.65
CA ASN A 237 -22.03 -1.26 8.30
C ASN A 237 -20.80 -1.20 7.40
N ALA A 238 -20.47 -2.24 6.66
CA ALA A 238 -19.38 -2.21 5.69
C ALA A 238 -19.65 -1.16 4.58
N GLN A 239 -20.90 -1.05 4.12
CA GLN A 239 -21.31 -0.02 3.17
C GLN A 239 -21.21 1.39 3.76
N THR A 240 -21.64 1.59 5.01
CA THR A 240 -21.49 2.86 5.74
C THR A 240 -20.01 3.24 5.85
N TYR A 241 -19.17 2.29 6.29
CA TYR A 241 -17.74 2.49 6.41
C TYR A 241 -17.10 2.89 5.08
N TRP A 242 -17.47 2.21 4.00
CA TRP A 242 -16.98 2.54 2.66
C TRP A 242 -17.30 3.99 2.28
N TRP A 243 -18.52 4.44 2.49
CA TRP A 243 -18.94 5.78 2.11
C TRP A 243 -18.40 6.88 3.02
N GLU A 244 -18.37 6.63 4.33
CA GLU A 244 -18.02 7.66 5.33
C GLU A 244 -16.52 7.74 5.60
N VAL A 245 -15.76 6.69 5.33
CA VAL A 245 -14.32 6.64 5.56
C VAL A 245 -13.57 6.48 4.25
N MET A 246 -13.72 5.33 3.56
CA MET A 246 -12.88 5.01 2.41
C MET A 246 -13.05 5.97 1.23
N CYS A 247 -14.29 6.40 0.93
CA CYS A 247 -14.51 7.37 -0.14
C CYS A 247 -13.93 8.75 0.17
N GLN A 248 -13.77 9.10 1.44
CA GLN A 248 -13.16 10.38 1.83
C GLN A 248 -11.64 10.37 1.72
N THR A 249 -10.99 9.22 1.88
CA THR A 249 -9.52 9.09 1.73
C THR A 249 -9.03 9.37 0.30
N CYS A 250 -9.92 9.35 -0.67
CA CYS A 250 -9.61 9.58 -2.08
C CYS A 250 -9.75 11.04 -2.53
N THR A 251 -10.04 11.97 -1.63
CA THR A 251 -10.34 13.38 -1.96
C THR A 251 -9.33 14.38 -1.41
N PHE A 252 -8.25 13.91 -0.77
CA PHE A 252 -7.24 14.77 -0.14
C PHE A 252 -5.91 14.68 -0.87
#